data_99b4d016db6612ff711ed4fe302533f5
#
_entry.id   99b4d016db6612ff711ed4fe302533f5
#
_cell.length_a   1.000
_cell.length_b   1.000
_cell.length_c   1.000
_cell.angle_alpha   90.00
_cell.angle_beta   90.00
_cell.angle_gamma   90.00
#
_symmetry.space_group_name_H-M   'P 1'
#
loop_
_entity.id
_entity.type
_entity.pdbx_description
1 polymer ?
#
loop_
_entity_poly.entity_id
_entity_poly.type
_entity_poly.pdbx_seq_one_letter_code
_entity_poly.pdbx_strand_id
1 'polypeptide(L)'
;LKPLFEFSGACAGCGETPYVKLVTQLFGDRMMLSNSAGCSTVWAAGAPSVSYTTDENGHGPAWGFSLFEDNAEYGFGMFLGVAQIRATLALKMRVLLEGGDISAALRSIMEEWLEGKDLGEGTRERAAALTAALDEALAEKDDAELKALREKSDFFVKRSHWAYDIGYGGLDHVLASGEDINVLVFDTEVYSNTGGQSSKATPTGAVAQFAANGKMSRKKDLGLMAMSYGNVYVAQIAMGASQEQTLKAISEAEAYPGPSLIIAYSPCLNHGIKGGLGNSQMQAKRAVEAGYWSLY
;
A
#
# COMPACT_ATOMS: atom_id res chain seq x y z
N LEU A 1 15.94 0.84 -9.29
CA LEU A 1 14.62 1.48 -9.42
C LEU A 1 14.63 2.85 -8.74
N LYS A 2 14.02 3.86 -9.37
CA LYS A 2 13.84 5.20 -8.78
C LYS A 2 12.65 5.17 -7.80
N PRO A 3 12.80 5.68 -6.55
CA PRO A 3 11.65 5.84 -5.68
C PRO A 3 10.69 6.89 -6.25
N LEU A 4 9.40 6.60 -6.28
CA LEU A 4 8.37 7.54 -6.73
C LEU A 4 7.76 8.37 -5.57
N PHE A 5 8.54 8.52 -4.51
CA PHE A 5 8.39 9.49 -3.43
C PHE A 5 9.64 10.38 -3.49
N GLU A 6 9.52 11.51 -4.17
CA GLU A 6 10.68 12.31 -4.66
C GLU A 6 11.35 13.10 -3.54
N PHE A 7 10.57 13.70 -2.66
CA PHE A 7 11.03 14.43 -1.49
C PHE A 7 10.14 14.12 -0.28
N SER A 8 10.55 14.52 0.90
CA SER A 8 9.78 14.35 2.13
C SER A 8 9.48 15.70 2.77
N GLY A 9 8.21 15.99 3.03
CA GLY A 9 7.75 17.11 3.84
C GLY A 9 7.73 16.81 5.35
N ALA A 10 8.24 15.65 5.78
CA ALA A 10 8.27 15.23 7.18
C ALA A 10 9.39 15.91 7.98
N CYS A 11 9.37 15.68 9.29
CA CYS A 11 10.49 16.04 10.18
C CYS A 11 11.80 15.41 9.69
N ALA A 12 12.91 16.12 9.79
CA ALA A 12 14.22 15.57 9.42
C ALA A 12 14.54 14.33 10.25
N GLY A 13 14.73 13.18 9.59
CA GLY A 13 14.95 11.89 10.24
C GLY A 13 13.69 11.13 10.63
N CYS A 14 12.51 11.54 10.14
CA CYS A 14 11.24 10.82 10.37
C CYS A 14 11.38 9.32 10.08
N GLY A 15 10.84 8.49 10.99
CA GLY A 15 10.88 7.03 10.85
C GLY A 15 9.89 6.45 9.85
N GLU A 16 8.88 7.21 9.40
CA GLU A 16 7.86 6.74 8.45
C GLU A 16 8.32 6.78 7.00
N THR A 17 8.89 7.90 6.57
CA THR A 17 9.16 8.17 5.16
C THR A 17 10.17 7.24 4.47
N PRO A 18 11.14 6.60 5.17
CA PRO A 18 11.98 5.58 4.56
C PRO A 18 11.19 4.37 4.04
N TYR A 19 10.13 3.94 4.76
CA TYR A 19 9.26 2.84 4.31
C TYR A 19 8.45 3.24 3.08
N VAL A 20 7.89 4.46 3.06
CA VAL A 20 7.16 4.98 1.90
C VAL A 20 8.06 5.05 0.68
N LYS A 21 9.29 5.51 0.87
CA LYS A 21 10.29 5.55 -0.20
C LYS A 21 10.56 4.16 -0.77
N LEU A 22 10.71 3.16 0.08
CA LEU A 22 10.92 1.77 -0.34
C LEU A 22 9.71 1.20 -1.08
N VAL A 23 8.50 1.33 -0.54
CA VAL A 23 7.28 0.80 -1.16
C VAL A 23 7.02 1.45 -2.52
N THR A 24 7.20 2.77 -2.63
CA THR A 24 7.05 3.47 -3.92
C THR A 24 8.18 3.16 -4.91
N GLN A 25 9.35 2.73 -4.44
CA GLN A 25 10.43 2.24 -5.29
C GLN A 25 10.11 0.87 -5.89
N LEU A 26 9.43 0.02 -5.14
CA LEU A 26 9.10 -1.34 -5.56
C LEU A 26 7.84 -1.39 -6.44
N PHE A 27 6.81 -0.63 -6.09
CA PHE A 27 5.47 -0.77 -6.67
C PHE A 27 4.87 0.54 -7.18
N GLY A 28 5.55 1.67 -7.01
CA GLY A 28 5.01 3.00 -7.24
C GLY A 28 4.44 3.22 -8.63
N ASP A 29 4.99 2.57 -9.64
CA ASP A 29 4.53 2.63 -11.04
C ASP A 29 3.09 2.15 -11.23
N ARG A 30 2.57 1.28 -10.36
CA ARG A 30 1.22 0.68 -10.42
C ARG A 30 0.45 0.79 -9.10
N MET A 31 0.95 1.61 -8.18
CA MET A 31 0.43 1.71 -6.82
C MET A 31 -0.85 2.54 -6.75
N MET A 32 -1.82 2.05 -6.01
CA MET A 32 -2.94 2.84 -5.49
C MET A 32 -2.77 2.96 -3.98
N LEU A 33 -2.77 4.17 -3.49
CA LEU A 33 -2.38 4.49 -2.13
C LEU A 33 -3.42 5.36 -1.45
N SER A 34 -3.84 4.95 -0.25
CA SER A 34 -4.67 5.75 0.63
C SER A 34 -3.99 5.98 1.98
N ASN A 35 -4.24 7.12 2.60
CA ASN A 35 -3.85 7.39 3.98
C ASN A 35 -4.88 8.28 4.68
N SER A 36 -4.89 8.25 6.01
CA SER A 36 -5.72 9.14 6.81
C SER A 36 -5.12 10.53 6.96
N ALA A 37 -5.94 11.51 7.38
CA ALA A 37 -5.44 12.82 7.75
C ALA A 37 -4.50 12.73 8.96
N GLY A 38 -3.25 13.12 8.78
CA GLY A 38 -2.20 13.04 9.80
C GLY A 38 -0.83 13.35 9.22
N CYS A 39 0.24 12.82 9.82
CA CYS A 39 1.60 13.02 9.31
C CYS A 39 1.74 12.58 7.85
N SER A 40 1.12 11.47 7.47
CA SER A 40 1.20 10.94 6.10
C SER A 40 0.58 11.86 5.05
N THR A 41 -0.44 12.61 5.38
CA THR A 41 -0.97 13.66 4.51
C THR A 41 -0.03 14.87 4.46
N VAL A 42 0.50 15.29 5.61
CA VAL A 42 1.37 16.48 5.69
C VAL A 42 2.67 16.28 4.92
N TRP A 43 3.33 15.13 5.05
CA TRP A 43 4.58 14.89 4.35
C TRP A 43 4.39 14.48 2.87
N ALA A 44 3.19 14.04 2.48
CA ALA A 44 2.86 13.71 1.09
C ALA A 44 2.37 14.93 0.29
N ALA A 45 1.64 15.86 0.92
CA ALA A 45 1.02 17.01 0.26
C ALA A 45 1.25 18.31 1.02
N GLY A 46 2.48 18.76 1.05
CA GLY A 46 2.81 20.14 1.43
C GLY A 46 2.43 21.08 0.28
N ALA A 47 1.25 21.76 0.40
CA ALA A 47 0.84 22.69 -0.65
C ALA A 47 1.90 23.73 -0.98
N PRO A 48 2.22 24.02 -2.25
CA PRO A 48 1.53 23.53 -3.46
C PRO A 48 2.08 22.22 -4.06
N SER A 49 2.93 21.51 -3.36
CA SER A 49 3.69 20.37 -3.89
C SER A 49 3.16 19.03 -3.35
N VAL A 50 3.24 17.99 -4.16
CA VAL A 50 2.96 16.60 -3.79
C VAL A 50 4.26 15.81 -3.91
N SER A 51 4.58 15.01 -2.91
CA SER A 51 5.84 14.24 -2.86
C SER A 51 5.86 13.05 -3.81
N TYR A 52 4.71 12.53 -4.21
CA TYR A 52 4.61 11.45 -5.18
C TYR A 52 4.87 11.97 -6.59
N THR A 53 5.62 11.20 -7.36
CA THR A 53 6.04 11.53 -8.73
C THR A 53 5.81 10.34 -9.65
N THR A 54 6.13 10.52 -10.93
CA THR A 54 6.02 9.47 -11.95
C THR A 54 7.39 8.98 -12.42
N ASP A 55 7.40 7.80 -13.00
CA ASP A 55 8.53 7.28 -13.76
C ASP A 55 8.67 8.00 -15.13
N GLU A 56 9.63 7.56 -15.94
CA GLU A 56 9.90 8.11 -17.28
C GLU A 56 8.76 7.86 -18.28
N ASN A 57 7.87 6.91 -17.99
CA ASN A 57 6.69 6.58 -18.81
C ASN A 57 5.41 7.29 -18.33
N GLY A 58 5.52 8.17 -17.32
CA GLY A 58 4.40 8.89 -16.74
C GLY A 58 3.56 8.06 -15.75
N HIS A 59 4.05 6.91 -15.30
CA HIS A 59 3.35 6.07 -14.33
C HIS A 59 3.82 6.37 -12.90
N GLY A 60 2.89 6.47 -11.97
CA GLY A 60 3.18 6.75 -10.57
C GLY A 60 2.02 6.39 -9.63
N PRO A 61 2.21 6.58 -8.30
CA PRO A 61 1.17 6.30 -7.34
C PRO A 61 -0.09 7.12 -7.58
N ALA A 62 -1.25 6.44 -7.65
CA ALA A 62 -2.54 7.10 -7.54
C ALA A 62 -2.84 7.27 -6.04
N TRP A 63 -2.68 8.48 -5.54
CA TRP A 63 -2.81 8.79 -4.13
C TRP A 63 -4.11 9.52 -3.81
N GLY A 64 -4.74 9.11 -2.70
CA GLY A 64 -5.85 9.81 -2.10
C GLY A 64 -5.80 9.73 -0.58
N PHE A 65 -6.51 10.60 0.11
CA PHE A 65 -6.61 10.54 1.56
C PHE A 65 -8.02 10.85 2.04
N SER A 66 -8.39 10.29 3.18
CA SER A 66 -9.59 10.66 3.91
C SER A 66 -9.27 11.71 4.97
N LEU A 67 -10.23 12.60 5.23
CA LEU A 67 -10.15 13.59 6.33
C LEU A 67 -10.42 12.98 7.70
N PHE A 68 -10.90 11.75 7.75
CA PHE A 68 -11.31 11.04 8.95
C PHE A 68 -10.44 9.80 9.19
N GLU A 69 -10.68 9.11 10.29
CA GLU A 69 -10.03 7.85 10.65
C GLU A 69 -10.71 6.63 9.95
N ASP A 70 -11.13 6.79 8.70
CA ASP A 70 -11.80 5.79 7.85
C ASP A 70 -10.94 5.38 6.64
N ASN A 71 -9.66 5.48 6.80
CA ASN A 71 -8.71 5.26 5.72
C ASN A 71 -8.70 3.81 5.20
N ALA A 72 -8.82 2.82 6.09
CA ALA A 72 -8.88 1.43 5.67
C ALA A 72 -10.08 1.18 4.76
N GLU A 73 -11.27 1.70 5.12
CA GLU A 73 -12.48 1.60 4.32
C GLU A 73 -12.38 2.38 3.01
N TYR A 74 -11.75 3.56 3.03
CA TYR A 74 -11.51 4.34 1.84
C TYR A 74 -10.60 3.60 0.86
N GLY A 75 -9.47 3.08 1.33
CA GLY A 75 -8.55 2.26 0.54
C GLY A 75 -9.20 0.97 0.02
N PHE A 76 -10.02 0.34 0.83
CA PHE A 76 -10.80 -0.83 0.46
C PHE A 76 -11.83 -0.51 -0.64
N GLY A 77 -12.52 0.64 -0.54
CA GLY A 77 -13.41 1.11 -1.59
C GLY A 77 -12.70 1.36 -2.92
N MET A 78 -11.50 1.94 -2.89
CA MET A 78 -10.66 2.10 -4.09
C MET A 78 -10.31 0.74 -4.70
N PHE A 79 -9.93 -0.24 -3.88
CA PHE A 79 -9.65 -1.61 -4.32
C PHE A 79 -10.88 -2.25 -4.99
N LEU A 80 -12.02 -2.24 -4.31
CA LEU A 80 -13.26 -2.84 -4.83
C LEU A 80 -13.70 -2.22 -6.16
N GLY A 81 -13.57 -0.91 -6.31
CA GLY A 81 -13.88 -0.21 -7.57
C GLY A 81 -13.02 -0.72 -8.73
N VAL A 82 -11.73 -0.85 -8.54
CA VAL A 82 -10.81 -1.39 -9.56
C VAL A 82 -11.09 -2.88 -9.82
N ALA A 83 -11.26 -3.68 -8.77
CA ALA A 83 -11.55 -5.11 -8.89
C ALA A 83 -12.83 -5.36 -9.71
N GLN A 84 -13.89 -4.60 -9.45
CA GLN A 84 -15.15 -4.70 -10.19
C GLN A 84 -14.99 -4.35 -11.68
N ILE A 85 -14.23 -3.29 -12.00
CA ILE A 85 -13.95 -2.93 -13.40
C ILE A 85 -13.18 -4.07 -14.08
N ARG A 86 -12.13 -4.60 -13.45
CA ARG A 86 -11.33 -5.69 -13.99
C ARG A 86 -12.13 -6.98 -14.17
N ALA A 87 -13.02 -7.31 -13.23
CA ALA A 87 -13.93 -8.46 -13.36
C ALA A 87 -14.86 -8.31 -14.57
N THR A 88 -15.40 -7.11 -14.78
CA THR A 88 -16.24 -6.80 -15.94
C THR A 88 -15.47 -6.93 -17.26
N LEU A 89 -14.23 -6.46 -17.32
CA LEU A 89 -13.36 -6.61 -18.50
C LEU A 89 -13.07 -8.09 -18.79
N ALA A 90 -12.74 -8.86 -17.76
CA ALA A 90 -12.51 -10.29 -17.90
C ALA A 90 -13.76 -11.04 -18.43
N LEU A 91 -14.94 -10.68 -17.95
CA LEU A 91 -16.21 -11.25 -18.44
C LEU A 91 -16.43 -10.92 -19.93
N LYS A 92 -16.25 -9.67 -20.33
CA LYS A 92 -16.37 -9.24 -21.74
C LYS A 92 -15.41 -9.99 -22.65
N MET A 93 -14.14 -10.15 -22.24
CA MET A 93 -13.15 -10.92 -22.99
C MET A 93 -13.57 -12.38 -23.14
N ARG A 94 -14.08 -13.03 -22.08
CA ARG A 94 -14.57 -14.42 -22.18
C ARG A 94 -15.72 -14.56 -23.18
N VAL A 95 -16.67 -13.61 -23.20
CA VAL A 95 -17.75 -13.62 -24.17
C VAL A 95 -17.23 -13.49 -25.61
N LEU A 96 -16.23 -12.63 -25.83
CA LEU A 96 -15.58 -12.50 -27.15
C LEU A 96 -14.82 -13.77 -27.55
N LEU A 97 -14.17 -14.45 -26.61
CA LEU A 97 -13.49 -15.72 -26.83
C LEU A 97 -14.45 -16.86 -27.20
N GLU A 98 -15.68 -16.87 -26.68
CA GLU A 98 -16.67 -17.91 -26.96
C GLU A 98 -17.38 -17.72 -28.31
N GLY A 99 -17.69 -16.50 -28.71
CA GLY A 99 -18.53 -16.26 -29.89
C GLY A 99 -18.10 -15.10 -30.78
N GLY A 100 -17.02 -14.38 -30.45
CA GLY A 100 -16.57 -13.22 -31.20
C GLY A 100 -15.79 -13.54 -32.46
N ASP A 101 -15.98 -12.74 -33.50
CA ASP A 101 -15.19 -12.74 -34.74
C ASP A 101 -13.90 -11.92 -34.49
N ILE A 102 -12.92 -12.56 -33.85
CA ILE A 102 -11.61 -11.98 -33.49
C ILE A 102 -10.47 -12.82 -34.05
N SER A 103 -9.35 -12.18 -34.35
CA SER A 103 -8.15 -12.85 -34.88
C SER A 103 -7.57 -13.86 -33.89
N ALA A 104 -6.88 -14.90 -34.41
CA ALA A 104 -6.19 -15.86 -33.55
C ALA A 104 -5.12 -15.20 -32.64
N ALA A 105 -4.48 -14.15 -33.12
CA ALA A 105 -3.49 -13.39 -32.36
C ALA A 105 -4.13 -12.67 -31.17
N LEU A 106 -5.22 -11.92 -31.40
CA LEU A 106 -5.94 -11.24 -30.33
C LEU A 106 -6.51 -12.23 -29.31
N ARG A 107 -7.02 -13.37 -29.77
CA ARG A 107 -7.51 -14.47 -28.91
C ARG A 107 -6.43 -14.96 -27.96
N SER A 108 -5.25 -15.29 -28.45
CA SER A 108 -4.13 -15.78 -27.64
C SER A 108 -3.69 -14.75 -26.57
N ILE A 109 -3.65 -13.46 -26.95
CA ILE A 109 -3.26 -12.39 -26.02
C ILE A 109 -4.32 -12.13 -24.95
N MET A 110 -5.62 -12.24 -25.29
CA MET A 110 -6.72 -12.17 -24.31
C MET A 110 -6.66 -13.34 -23.31
N GLU A 111 -6.39 -14.55 -23.79
CA GLU A 111 -6.23 -15.75 -22.95
C GLU A 111 -5.04 -15.57 -21.99
N GLU A 112 -3.88 -15.13 -22.47
CA GLU A 112 -2.70 -14.85 -21.65
C GLU A 112 -3.00 -13.78 -20.56
N TRP A 113 -3.72 -12.72 -20.92
CA TRP A 113 -4.11 -11.70 -19.93
C TRP A 113 -5.07 -12.29 -18.88
N LEU A 114 -6.04 -13.09 -19.28
CA LEU A 114 -7.02 -13.71 -18.37
C LEU A 114 -6.34 -14.68 -17.38
N GLU A 115 -5.34 -15.43 -17.82
CA GLU A 115 -4.56 -16.32 -16.97
C GLU A 115 -3.67 -15.54 -15.98
N GLY A 116 -3.02 -14.48 -16.46
CA GLY A 116 -2.06 -13.70 -15.69
C GLY A 116 -2.61 -12.42 -15.04
N LYS A 117 -3.92 -12.15 -15.13
CA LYS A 117 -4.49 -10.86 -14.71
C LYS A 117 -4.27 -10.52 -13.23
N ASP A 118 -4.18 -11.53 -12.36
CA ASP A 118 -4.04 -11.34 -10.91
C ASP A 118 -2.57 -11.45 -10.45
N LEU A 119 -1.63 -11.66 -11.38
CA LEU A 119 -0.19 -11.66 -11.10
C LEU A 119 0.39 -10.25 -11.25
N GLY A 120 1.09 -9.76 -10.23
CA GLY A 120 1.78 -8.47 -10.26
C GLY A 120 2.97 -8.47 -11.21
N GLU A 121 3.74 -9.57 -11.27
CA GLU A 121 4.86 -9.75 -12.18
C GLU A 121 4.38 -9.80 -13.64
N GLY A 122 5.07 -9.08 -14.53
CA GLY A 122 4.74 -9.01 -15.96
C GLY A 122 3.39 -8.35 -16.29
N THR A 123 2.74 -7.70 -15.31
CA THR A 123 1.40 -7.12 -15.52
C THR A 123 1.39 -5.99 -16.54
N ARG A 124 2.48 -5.19 -16.63
CA ARG A 124 2.57 -4.10 -17.60
C ARG A 124 2.79 -4.61 -19.01
N GLU A 125 3.63 -5.61 -19.14
CA GLU A 125 3.93 -6.26 -20.43
C GLU A 125 2.65 -6.89 -21.00
N ARG A 126 1.89 -7.64 -20.18
CA ARG A 126 0.60 -8.20 -20.56
C ARG A 126 -0.43 -7.13 -20.94
N ALA A 127 -0.49 -6.05 -20.16
CA ALA A 127 -1.40 -4.94 -20.45
C ALA A 127 -1.03 -4.21 -21.76
N ALA A 128 0.25 -3.98 -22.00
CA ALA A 128 0.75 -3.36 -23.23
C ALA A 128 0.48 -4.24 -24.46
N ALA A 129 0.75 -5.54 -24.36
CA ALA A 129 0.48 -6.51 -25.43
C ALA A 129 -1.02 -6.54 -25.78
N LEU A 130 -1.89 -6.59 -24.78
CA LEU A 130 -3.34 -6.57 -24.99
C LEU A 130 -3.81 -5.25 -25.62
N THR A 131 -3.27 -4.13 -25.16
CA THR A 131 -3.60 -2.80 -25.71
C THR A 131 -3.20 -2.71 -27.18
N ALA A 132 -1.99 -3.13 -27.54
CA ALA A 132 -1.50 -3.12 -28.92
C ALA A 132 -2.36 -4.03 -29.83
N ALA A 133 -2.68 -5.23 -29.38
CA ALA A 133 -3.52 -6.16 -30.14
C ALA A 133 -4.94 -5.64 -30.37
N LEU A 134 -5.51 -4.91 -29.40
CA LEU A 134 -6.80 -4.22 -29.58
C LEU A 134 -6.70 -3.07 -30.58
N ASP A 135 -5.61 -2.29 -30.56
CA ASP A 135 -5.39 -1.21 -31.52
C ASP A 135 -5.24 -1.75 -32.95
N GLU A 136 -4.52 -2.88 -33.16
CA GLU A 136 -4.42 -3.56 -34.46
C GLU A 136 -5.78 -4.05 -34.94
N ALA A 137 -6.55 -4.74 -34.09
CA ALA A 137 -7.86 -5.24 -34.46
C ALA A 137 -8.86 -4.11 -34.81
N LEU A 138 -8.79 -2.98 -34.08
CA LEU A 138 -9.62 -1.81 -34.34
C LEU A 138 -9.21 -1.05 -35.62
N ALA A 139 -7.98 -1.16 -36.06
CA ALA A 139 -7.54 -0.62 -37.33
C ALA A 139 -8.12 -1.40 -38.53
N GLU A 140 -8.38 -2.71 -38.37
CA GLU A 140 -8.98 -3.56 -39.38
C GLU A 140 -10.51 -3.49 -39.43
N LYS A 141 -11.14 -3.43 -38.25
CA LYS A 141 -12.60 -3.49 -38.11
C LYS A 141 -13.09 -2.53 -36.98
N ASP A 142 -14.07 -1.72 -37.32
CA ASP A 142 -14.76 -0.89 -36.34
C ASP A 142 -15.73 -1.76 -35.51
N ASP A 143 -15.29 -2.16 -34.31
CA ASP A 143 -16.02 -3.03 -33.41
C ASP A 143 -16.29 -2.34 -32.06
N ALA A 144 -17.54 -2.23 -31.68
CA ALA A 144 -17.97 -1.48 -30.48
C ALA A 144 -17.50 -2.16 -29.17
N GLU A 145 -17.46 -3.51 -29.12
CA GLU A 145 -17.01 -4.24 -27.92
C GLU A 145 -15.49 -4.13 -27.73
N LEU A 146 -14.73 -4.19 -28.83
CA LEU A 146 -13.27 -3.97 -28.78
C LEU A 146 -12.93 -2.53 -28.38
N LYS A 147 -13.70 -1.52 -28.86
CA LYS A 147 -13.55 -0.13 -28.42
C LYS A 147 -13.81 0.02 -26.93
N ALA A 148 -14.88 -0.57 -26.41
CA ALA A 148 -15.23 -0.50 -25.00
C ALA A 148 -14.16 -1.18 -24.10
N LEU A 149 -13.47 -2.21 -24.57
CA LEU A 149 -12.32 -2.79 -23.89
C LEU A 149 -11.11 -1.84 -23.95
N ARG A 150 -10.81 -1.31 -25.13
CA ARG A 150 -9.67 -0.41 -25.36
C ARG A 150 -9.74 0.87 -24.51
N GLU A 151 -10.93 1.46 -24.38
CA GLU A 151 -11.17 2.65 -23.53
C GLU A 151 -10.83 2.40 -22.06
N LYS A 152 -10.84 1.15 -21.62
CA LYS A 152 -10.53 0.75 -20.24
C LYS A 152 -9.14 0.13 -20.08
N SER A 153 -8.24 0.30 -21.04
CA SER A 153 -6.90 -0.32 -21.04
C SER A 153 -6.06 0.02 -19.81
N ASP A 154 -6.26 1.17 -19.16
CA ASP A 154 -5.60 1.54 -17.91
C ASP A 154 -5.87 0.55 -16.76
N PHE A 155 -6.96 -0.20 -16.82
CA PHE A 155 -7.34 -1.23 -15.87
C PHE A 155 -6.80 -2.63 -16.23
N PHE A 156 -6.09 -2.79 -17.32
CA PHE A 156 -5.42 -4.07 -17.65
C PHE A 156 -4.24 -4.35 -16.71
N VAL A 157 -3.60 -3.33 -16.19
CA VAL A 157 -2.53 -3.45 -15.20
C VAL A 157 -3.11 -3.90 -13.85
N LYS A 158 -2.53 -4.95 -13.22
CA LYS A 158 -2.84 -5.26 -11.82
C LYS A 158 -2.26 -4.16 -10.94
N ARG A 159 -3.12 -3.46 -10.22
CA ARG A 159 -2.70 -2.42 -9.27
C ARG A 159 -2.22 -3.03 -7.97
N SER A 160 -1.28 -2.37 -7.33
CA SER A 160 -0.81 -2.63 -5.97
C SER A 160 -1.54 -1.68 -5.02
N HIS A 161 -2.33 -2.21 -4.10
CA HIS A 161 -3.19 -1.41 -3.23
C HIS A 161 -2.61 -1.33 -1.81
N TRP A 162 -2.34 -0.10 -1.34
CA TRP A 162 -1.73 0.18 -0.05
C TRP A 162 -2.54 1.20 0.74
N ALA A 163 -2.69 0.95 2.04
CA ALA A 163 -3.31 1.87 2.98
C ALA A 163 -2.40 2.13 4.17
N TYR A 164 -2.28 3.38 4.60
CA TYR A 164 -1.58 3.79 5.82
C TYR A 164 -2.62 4.25 6.84
N ASP A 165 -2.80 3.53 7.94
CA ASP A 165 -3.98 3.66 8.79
C ASP A 165 -3.72 4.09 10.23
N ILE A 166 -4.73 4.74 10.85
CA ILE A 166 -4.82 5.03 12.28
C ILE A 166 -6.13 4.57 12.93
N GLY A 167 -7.14 4.15 12.18
CA GLY A 167 -8.44 3.71 12.68
C GLY A 167 -8.56 2.18 12.74
N TYR A 168 -9.00 1.61 13.88
CA TYR A 168 -9.12 0.15 14.00
C TYR A 168 -10.48 -0.40 13.53
N GLY A 169 -11.55 0.35 13.66
CA GLY A 169 -12.90 -0.16 13.35
C GLY A 169 -13.04 -0.65 11.91
N GLY A 170 -12.60 0.17 10.96
CA GLY A 170 -12.59 -0.21 9.56
C GLY A 170 -11.50 -1.20 9.20
N LEU A 171 -10.35 -1.13 9.86
CA LEU A 171 -9.27 -2.09 9.68
C LEU A 171 -9.72 -3.53 9.99
N ASP A 172 -10.49 -3.72 11.07
CA ASP A 172 -11.06 -5.01 11.41
C ASP A 172 -11.88 -5.59 10.24
N HIS A 173 -12.79 -4.79 9.66
CA HIS A 173 -13.60 -5.18 8.52
C HIS A 173 -12.75 -5.50 7.27
N VAL A 174 -11.75 -4.67 6.97
CA VAL A 174 -10.86 -4.85 5.82
C VAL A 174 -10.07 -6.17 5.93
N LEU A 175 -9.51 -6.47 7.11
CA LEU A 175 -8.78 -7.72 7.34
C LEU A 175 -9.70 -8.95 7.28
N ALA A 176 -10.96 -8.81 7.73
CA ALA A 176 -11.95 -9.87 7.66
C ALA A 176 -12.47 -10.14 6.24
N SER A 177 -12.30 -9.20 5.30
CA SER A 177 -12.84 -9.31 3.94
C SER A 177 -12.20 -10.43 3.11
N GLY A 178 -10.95 -10.78 3.38
CA GLY A 178 -10.18 -11.73 2.59
C GLY A 178 -9.65 -11.18 1.26
N GLU A 179 -9.81 -9.89 0.99
CA GLU A 179 -9.42 -9.25 -0.25
C GLU A 179 -7.91 -8.92 -0.30
N ASP A 180 -7.34 -8.88 -1.49
CA ASP A 180 -5.91 -8.63 -1.75
C ASP A 180 -5.56 -7.14 -1.55
N ILE A 181 -5.40 -6.74 -0.31
CA ILE A 181 -5.03 -5.38 0.09
C ILE A 181 -3.90 -5.39 1.12
N ASN A 182 -2.94 -4.49 0.96
CA ASN A 182 -1.82 -4.33 1.87
C ASN A 182 -2.05 -3.15 2.82
N VAL A 183 -2.02 -3.40 4.11
CA VAL A 183 -2.08 -2.37 5.16
C VAL A 183 -0.71 -2.20 5.78
N LEU A 184 -0.14 -0.99 5.67
CA LEU A 184 1.14 -0.63 6.30
C LEU A 184 0.88 0.33 7.46
N VAL A 185 1.08 -0.17 8.68
CA VAL A 185 0.93 0.61 9.90
C VAL A 185 2.28 1.20 10.29
N PHE A 186 2.35 2.53 10.38
CA PHE A 186 3.50 3.21 10.98
C PHE A 186 3.29 3.31 12.49
N ASP A 187 3.93 2.42 13.25
CA ASP A 187 3.82 2.45 14.71
C ASP A 187 4.78 3.49 15.28
N THR A 188 4.26 4.69 15.45
CA THR A 188 4.91 5.81 16.12
C THR A 188 4.59 5.88 17.62
N GLU A 189 3.80 4.93 18.12
CA GLU A 189 3.43 4.76 19.53
C GLU A 189 2.60 5.90 20.14
N VAL A 190 2.34 6.96 19.40
CA VAL A 190 1.52 8.13 19.80
C VAL A 190 0.76 8.68 18.60
N TYR A 191 -0.24 9.51 18.82
CA TYR A 191 -0.82 10.38 17.79
C TYR A 191 0.17 11.51 17.48
N SER A 192 1.04 11.29 16.50
CA SER A 192 2.21 12.14 16.27
C SER A 192 1.86 13.53 15.74
N ASN A 193 1.03 13.61 14.72
CA ASN A 193 0.72 14.86 14.00
C ASN A 193 0.00 15.87 14.89
N THR A 194 -0.91 15.42 15.75
CA THR A 194 -1.73 16.26 16.62
C THR A 194 -1.01 16.71 17.89
N GLY A 195 0.21 16.23 18.15
CA GLY A 195 1.05 16.70 19.26
C GLY A 195 1.46 15.64 20.27
N GLY A 196 1.44 14.35 19.92
CA GLY A 196 1.99 13.28 20.77
C GLY A 196 1.05 12.79 21.84
N GLN A 197 -0.25 12.73 21.58
CA GLN A 197 -1.24 12.17 22.50
C GLN A 197 -1.06 10.65 22.64
N SER A 198 -1.36 10.17 23.85
CA SER A 198 -1.40 8.74 24.13
C SER A 198 -2.45 8.04 23.27
N SER A 199 -2.04 6.95 22.65
CA SER A 199 -2.89 6.05 21.84
C SER A 199 -2.95 4.65 22.44
N LYS A 200 -3.69 3.73 21.83
CA LYS A 200 -3.64 2.31 22.19
C LYS A 200 -2.29 1.67 21.86
N ALA A 201 -1.53 2.25 20.93
CA ALA A 201 -0.17 1.81 20.60
C ALA A 201 0.90 2.30 21.59
N THR A 202 0.59 3.25 22.47
CA THR A 202 1.52 3.77 23.47
C THR A 202 1.84 2.68 24.51
N PRO A 203 3.12 2.43 24.82
CA PRO A 203 3.50 1.42 25.82
C PRO A 203 3.05 1.77 27.23
N THR A 204 2.92 0.74 28.08
CA THR A 204 2.65 0.91 29.51
C THR A 204 3.77 1.73 30.16
N GLY A 205 3.40 2.71 30.97
CA GLY A 205 4.33 3.58 31.66
C GLY A 205 4.90 4.74 30.83
N ALA A 206 4.69 4.75 29.51
CA ALA A 206 5.17 5.83 28.67
C ALA A 206 4.41 7.13 28.94
N VAL A 207 5.15 8.23 29.08
CA VAL A 207 4.62 9.59 29.24
C VAL A 207 4.28 10.15 27.87
N ALA A 208 3.06 10.63 27.71
CA ALA A 208 2.56 11.26 26.50
C ALA A 208 1.50 12.30 26.85
N GLN A 209 1.04 13.09 25.88
CA GLN A 209 -0.12 13.96 26.10
C GLN A 209 -1.33 13.11 26.54
N PHE A 210 -2.07 13.59 27.52
CA PHE A 210 -3.16 12.87 28.22
C PHE A 210 -2.72 11.63 29.03
N ALA A 211 -1.41 11.40 29.19
CA ALA A 211 -0.83 10.36 30.02
C ALA A 211 0.42 10.88 30.75
N ALA A 212 0.31 12.04 31.43
CA ALA A 212 1.43 12.70 32.08
C ALA A 212 2.09 11.87 33.20
N ASN A 213 1.31 11.00 33.86
CA ASN A 213 1.80 10.08 34.91
C ASN A 213 2.18 8.69 34.35
N GLY A 214 2.30 8.56 33.02
CA GLY A 214 2.50 7.30 32.35
C GLY A 214 1.19 6.57 32.00
N LYS A 215 1.16 5.95 30.82
CA LYS A 215 -0.01 5.17 30.40
C LYS A 215 -0.20 3.92 31.26
N MET A 216 -1.38 3.73 31.80
CA MET A 216 -1.68 2.61 32.70
C MET A 216 -2.05 1.31 31.98
N SER A 217 -2.62 1.39 30.78
CA SER A 217 -3.04 0.22 30.02
C SER A 217 -1.91 -0.31 29.13
N ARG A 218 -2.00 -1.61 28.80
CA ARG A 218 -1.03 -2.25 27.89
C ARG A 218 -1.12 -1.66 26.47
N LYS A 219 0.01 -1.72 25.77
CA LYS A 219 0.05 -1.51 24.32
C LYS A 219 -0.84 -2.56 23.64
N LYS A 220 -1.65 -2.13 22.69
CA LYS A 220 -2.44 -3.02 21.83
C LYS A 220 -1.48 -3.84 20.94
N ASP A 221 -1.60 -5.14 20.99
CA ASP A 221 -0.89 -6.03 20.07
C ASP A 221 -1.73 -6.22 18.80
N LEU A 222 -1.51 -5.35 17.83
CA LEU A 222 -2.24 -5.36 16.58
C LEU A 222 -1.88 -6.58 15.73
N GLY A 223 -0.62 -7.01 15.75
CA GLY A 223 -0.15 -8.18 15.02
C GLY A 223 -0.83 -9.46 15.50
N LEU A 224 -0.84 -9.69 16.82
CA LEU A 224 -1.52 -10.85 17.40
C LEU A 224 -3.03 -10.85 17.11
N MET A 225 -3.67 -9.69 17.14
CA MET A 225 -5.08 -9.57 16.75
C MET A 225 -5.31 -9.96 15.30
N ALA A 226 -4.48 -9.48 14.38
CA ALA A 226 -4.58 -9.81 12.96
C ALA A 226 -4.28 -11.31 12.70
N MET A 227 -3.33 -11.91 13.39
CA MET A 227 -3.03 -13.34 13.29
C MET A 227 -4.23 -14.22 13.67
N SER A 228 -5.15 -13.73 14.50
CA SER A 228 -6.33 -14.49 14.92
C SER A 228 -7.33 -14.76 13.79
N TYR A 229 -7.28 -14.01 12.68
CA TYR A 229 -8.09 -14.29 11.50
C TYR A 229 -7.67 -15.58 10.76
N GLY A 230 -6.39 -15.96 10.86
CA GLY A 230 -5.85 -17.17 10.23
C GLY A 230 -5.59 -17.08 8.73
N ASN A 231 -6.08 -16.05 8.05
CA ASN A 231 -5.94 -15.80 6.61
C ASN A 231 -5.36 -14.41 6.28
N VAL A 232 -4.70 -13.78 7.24
CA VAL A 232 -4.02 -12.48 7.07
C VAL A 232 -2.51 -12.73 7.09
N TYR A 233 -1.78 -12.21 6.11
CA TYR A 233 -0.33 -12.13 6.20
C TYR A 233 0.05 -11.06 7.21
N VAL A 234 0.85 -11.38 8.20
CA VAL A 234 1.24 -10.43 9.26
C VAL A 234 2.74 -10.39 9.40
N ALA A 235 3.31 -9.19 9.34
CA ALA A 235 4.73 -8.97 9.58
C ALA A 235 4.94 -7.76 10.50
N GLN A 236 5.97 -7.85 11.35
CA GLN A 236 6.44 -6.74 12.16
C GLN A 236 7.89 -6.44 11.79
N ILE A 237 8.15 -5.21 11.36
CA ILE A 237 9.41 -4.82 10.71
C ILE A 237 10.06 -3.61 11.39
N ALA A 238 11.38 -3.51 11.24
CA ALA A 238 12.16 -2.33 11.61
C ALA A 238 13.35 -2.20 10.65
N MET A 239 13.25 -1.28 9.68
CA MET A 239 14.24 -1.11 8.59
C MET A 239 15.65 -0.86 9.13
N GLY A 240 15.79 -0.08 10.20
CA GLY A 240 17.08 0.20 10.83
C GLY A 240 17.73 -1.03 11.49
N ALA A 241 16.95 -2.06 11.82
CA ALA A 241 17.43 -3.31 12.38
C ALA A 241 17.75 -4.35 11.32
N SER A 242 16.86 -4.52 10.34
CA SER A 242 17.03 -5.46 9.22
C SER A 242 16.37 -4.96 7.95
N GLN A 243 17.18 -4.52 7.00
CA GLN A 243 16.72 -4.15 5.67
C GLN A 243 16.25 -5.37 4.87
N GLU A 244 16.95 -6.50 5.05
CA GLU A 244 16.62 -7.77 4.38
C GLU A 244 15.23 -8.27 4.79
N GLN A 245 14.95 -8.35 6.10
CA GLN A 245 13.65 -8.77 6.62
C GLN A 245 12.55 -7.79 6.18
N THR A 246 12.82 -6.49 6.20
CA THR A 246 11.88 -5.45 5.74
C THR A 246 11.52 -5.64 4.27
N LEU A 247 12.52 -5.82 3.39
CA LEU A 247 12.30 -6.05 1.97
C LEU A 247 11.53 -7.35 1.72
N LYS A 248 11.91 -8.42 2.40
CA LYS A 248 11.24 -9.72 2.32
C LYS A 248 9.77 -9.61 2.71
N ALA A 249 9.47 -9.04 3.88
CA ALA A 249 8.10 -8.89 4.37
C ALA A 249 7.20 -8.08 3.42
N ILE A 250 7.72 -6.97 2.86
CA ILE A 250 7.00 -6.14 1.91
C ILE A 250 6.75 -6.91 0.59
N SER A 251 7.73 -7.68 0.11
CA SER A 251 7.58 -8.45 -1.12
C SER A 251 6.63 -9.64 -0.95
N GLU A 252 6.68 -10.31 0.19
CA GLU A 252 5.77 -11.42 0.52
C GLU A 252 4.33 -10.93 0.70
N ALA A 253 4.12 -9.77 1.34
CA ALA A 253 2.81 -9.16 1.48
C ALA A 253 2.18 -8.83 0.12
N GLU A 254 2.95 -8.26 -0.80
CA GLU A 254 2.46 -7.96 -2.17
C GLU A 254 2.16 -9.22 -2.99
N ALA A 255 2.86 -10.32 -2.72
CA ALA A 255 2.64 -11.60 -3.39
C ALA A 255 1.51 -12.43 -2.76
N TYR A 256 1.10 -12.11 -1.54
CA TYR A 256 0.08 -12.84 -0.81
C TYR A 256 -1.31 -12.56 -1.41
N PRO A 257 -2.09 -13.60 -1.78
CA PRO A 257 -3.41 -13.44 -2.42
C PRO A 257 -4.52 -13.20 -1.39
N GLY A 258 -4.37 -12.22 -0.52
CA GLY A 258 -5.30 -11.87 0.56
C GLY A 258 -4.85 -10.65 1.33
N PRO A 259 -5.51 -10.31 2.43
CA PRO A 259 -5.16 -9.14 3.21
C PRO A 259 -3.83 -9.31 3.92
N SER A 260 -3.00 -8.28 3.87
CA SER A 260 -1.70 -8.23 4.52
C SER A 260 -1.62 -7.07 5.50
N LEU A 261 -1.03 -7.29 6.66
CA LEU A 261 -0.75 -6.29 7.67
C LEU A 261 0.74 -6.25 7.99
N ILE A 262 1.37 -5.12 7.67
CA ILE A 262 2.78 -4.87 8.00
C ILE A 262 2.82 -3.78 9.07
N ILE A 263 3.45 -4.05 10.20
CA ILE A 263 3.61 -3.11 11.31
C ILE A 263 5.07 -2.65 11.34
N ALA A 264 5.29 -1.40 10.97
CA ALA A 264 6.62 -0.80 10.84
C ALA A 264 6.94 0.09 12.04
N TYR A 265 7.99 -0.25 12.78
CA TYR A 265 8.46 0.62 13.85
C TYR A 265 8.98 1.93 13.29
N SER A 266 8.34 3.03 13.67
CA SER A 266 8.58 4.35 13.09
C SER A 266 8.93 5.38 14.18
N PRO A 267 10.23 5.49 14.57
CA PRO A 267 10.64 6.49 15.56
C PRO A 267 10.21 7.91 15.16
N CYS A 268 9.60 8.61 16.11
CA CYS A 268 9.01 9.92 15.93
C CYS A 268 9.73 10.98 16.78
N LEU A 269 9.60 12.24 16.38
CA LEU A 269 10.09 13.40 17.16
C LEU A 269 9.55 13.36 18.61
N ASN A 270 8.31 12.91 18.78
CA ASN A 270 7.66 12.80 20.09
C ASN A 270 8.29 11.75 21.03
N HIS A 271 9.16 10.85 20.52
CA HIS A 271 9.92 9.93 21.38
C HIS A 271 11.05 10.61 22.16
N GLY A 272 11.39 11.87 21.89
CA GLY A 272 12.44 12.57 22.60
C GLY A 272 13.82 11.95 22.47
N ILE A 273 14.18 11.48 21.28
CA ILE A 273 15.43 10.75 20.99
C ILE A 273 16.64 11.62 21.36
N LYS A 274 17.47 11.15 22.30
CA LYS A 274 18.75 11.79 22.61
C LYS A 274 19.65 11.80 21.38
N GLY A 275 20.16 12.96 21.01
CA GLY A 275 20.97 13.16 19.82
C GLY A 275 20.16 13.45 18.54
N GLY A 276 18.85 13.60 18.67
CA GLY A 276 17.95 14.04 17.60
C GLY A 276 17.39 12.91 16.73
N LEU A 277 16.36 13.25 15.98
CA LEU A 277 15.61 12.31 15.13
C LEU A 277 16.43 11.75 13.96
N GLY A 278 17.53 12.41 13.55
CA GLY A 278 18.47 11.88 12.56
C GLY A 278 19.04 10.49 12.91
N ASN A 279 18.94 10.08 14.20
CA ASN A 279 19.31 8.75 14.68
C ASN A 279 18.16 7.74 14.66
N SER A 280 17.02 8.02 14.03
CA SER A 280 15.82 7.17 14.06
C SER A 280 16.08 5.71 13.68
N GLN A 281 16.85 5.47 12.62
CA GLN A 281 17.16 4.12 12.17
C GLN A 281 18.07 3.37 13.19
N MET A 282 18.99 4.08 13.81
CA MET A 282 19.81 3.52 14.90
C MET A 282 18.94 3.20 16.14
N GLN A 283 17.95 4.01 16.45
CA GLN A 283 17.02 3.72 17.55
C GLN A 283 16.13 2.52 17.22
N ALA A 284 15.65 2.40 15.98
CA ALA A 284 14.91 1.22 15.53
C ALA A 284 15.75 -0.07 15.71
N LYS A 285 17.05 -0.03 15.34
CA LYS A 285 17.98 -1.13 15.57
C LYS A 285 18.11 -1.46 17.05
N ARG A 286 18.35 -0.48 17.89
CA ARG A 286 18.49 -0.64 19.35
C ARG A 286 17.23 -1.20 19.99
N ALA A 287 16.04 -0.80 19.53
CA ALA A 287 14.77 -1.32 20.01
C ALA A 287 14.66 -2.84 19.76
N VAL A 288 15.11 -3.31 18.62
CA VAL A 288 15.15 -4.75 18.30
C VAL A 288 16.23 -5.46 19.12
N GLU A 289 17.45 -4.93 19.20
CA GLU A 289 18.55 -5.51 19.97
C GLU A 289 18.23 -5.63 21.48
N ALA A 290 17.45 -4.69 22.00
CA ALA A 290 17.00 -4.70 23.39
C ALA A 290 15.77 -5.60 23.66
N GLY A 291 15.22 -6.26 22.64
CA GLY A 291 14.00 -7.05 22.77
C GLY A 291 12.74 -6.22 22.98
N TYR A 292 12.80 -4.91 22.75
CA TYR A 292 11.66 -4.01 22.84
C TYR A 292 10.71 -4.14 21.64
N TRP A 293 11.28 -4.35 20.45
CA TRP A 293 10.56 -4.55 19.20
C TRP A 293 10.97 -5.89 18.58
N SER A 294 10.01 -6.77 18.35
CA SER A 294 10.26 -8.08 17.76
C SER A 294 10.05 -8.04 16.24
N LEU A 295 10.92 -8.71 15.50
CA LEU A 295 10.75 -8.91 14.06
C LEU A 295 10.13 -10.29 13.80
N TYR A 296 9.11 -10.37 12.97
CA TYR A 296 8.49 -11.63 12.50
C TYR A 296 7.78 -11.45 11.17
#